data_c39435a38364c52c6088352676ccff2a
#
_entry.id   c39435a38364c52c6088352676ccff2a
#
_cell.length_a   1.000
_cell.length_b   1.000
_cell.length_c   1.000
_cell.angle_alpha   90.00
_cell.angle_beta   90.00
_cell.angle_gamma   90.00
#
_symmetry.space_group_name_H-M   'P 1'
#
loop_
_entity.id
_entity.type
_entity.pdbx_description
1 polymer ?
#
loop_
_entity_poly.entity_id
_entity_poly.type
_entity_poly.pdbx_seq_one_letter_code
_entity_poly.pdbx_strand_id
1 'polypeptide(L)'
;MPYIADEAKRDTHLHLVAKYAVDAIGALISPAAGDVRANVFGLTQTRDGLVCVESSRKKKPSPFLAGEAETREALEFLSSGERIVLYHDLSKSRPASWGRQNQTGYKSFMSVPIAAPDPDSHDGELKVYGMVSIDAAAVDVFSTNDEHVAELVADLVATAFAIDDATAHNA
;
A
#
# COMPACT_ATOMS: atom_id res chain seq x y z
N MET A 1 -4.97 8.49 21.99
CA MET A 1 -3.65 7.81 21.96
C MET A 1 -2.65 8.69 22.67
N PRO A 2 -1.65 8.13 23.37
CA PRO A 2 -0.58 8.95 23.91
C PRO A 2 0.20 9.60 22.77
N TYR A 3 0.44 10.87 22.89
CA TYR A 3 1.23 11.66 21.95
C TYR A 3 2.69 11.16 21.91
N ILE A 4 3.20 10.81 20.73
CA ILE A 4 4.60 10.39 20.57
C ILE A 4 5.37 11.58 19.98
N ALA A 5 5.98 12.38 20.87
CA ALA A 5 6.75 13.56 20.48
C ALA A 5 8.12 13.24 19.84
N ASP A 6 8.64 12.04 20.09
CA ASP A 6 9.96 11.58 19.62
C ASP A 6 9.84 11.01 18.18
N GLU A 7 10.51 11.63 17.22
CA GLU A 7 10.49 11.22 15.80
C GLU A 7 10.93 9.76 15.59
N ALA A 8 11.98 9.33 16.28
CA ALA A 8 12.46 7.95 16.16
C ALA A 8 11.44 6.93 16.68
N LYS A 9 10.64 7.31 17.69
CA LYS A 9 9.56 6.46 18.19
C LYS A 9 8.36 6.45 17.25
N ARG A 10 8.07 7.57 16.58
CA ARG A 10 7.00 7.64 15.56
C ARG A 10 7.35 6.74 14.38
N ASP A 11 8.56 6.84 13.86
CA ASP A 11 9.04 5.98 12.77
C ASP A 11 8.96 4.50 13.15
N THR A 12 9.43 4.14 14.36
CA THR A 12 9.31 2.79 14.90
C THR A 12 7.85 2.33 14.99
N HIS A 13 6.93 3.21 15.37
CA HIS A 13 5.51 2.91 15.46
C HIS A 13 4.90 2.65 14.08
N LEU A 14 5.20 3.49 13.09
CA LEU A 14 4.74 3.29 11.71
C LEU A 14 5.23 1.98 11.11
N HIS A 15 6.50 1.65 11.31
CA HIS A 15 7.05 0.36 10.91
C HIS A 15 6.34 -0.82 11.57
N LEU A 16 6.02 -0.71 12.86
CA LEU A 16 5.31 -1.75 13.59
C LEU A 16 3.87 -1.93 13.08
N VAL A 17 3.16 -0.83 12.84
CA VAL A 17 1.80 -0.88 12.24
C VAL A 17 1.84 -1.51 10.85
N ALA A 18 2.78 -1.08 10.00
CA ALA A 18 2.95 -1.64 8.66
C ALA A 18 3.29 -3.14 8.71
N LYS A 19 4.12 -3.57 9.68
CA LYS A 19 4.43 -4.98 9.89
C LYS A 19 3.19 -5.79 10.24
N TYR A 20 2.39 -5.34 11.22
CA TYR A 20 1.14 -6.02 11.56
C TYR A 20 0.13 -6.02 10.42
N ALA A 21 0.12 -4.98 9.58
CA ALA A 21 -0.72 -4.92 8.40
C ALA A 21 -0.36 -6.03 7.39
N VAL A 22 0.93 -6.19 7.05
CA VAL A 22 1.35 -7.26 6.11
C VAL A 22 1.16 -8.66 6.70
N ASP A 23 1.34 -8.83 8.01
CA ASP A 23 1.08 -10.09 8.72
C ASP A 23 -0.43 -10.42 8.71
N ALA A 24 -1.30 -9.42 8.94
CA ALA A 24 -2.76 -9.58 8.91
C ALA A 24 -3.26 -9.96 7.51
N ILE A 25 -2.75 -9.32 6.46
CA ILE A 25 -3.07 -9.67 5.07
C ILE A 25 -2.71 -11.14 4.81
N GLY A 26 -1.51 -11.57 5.18
CA GLY A 26 -1.07 -12.95 5.02
C GLY A 26 -1.91 -13.97 5.78
N ALA A 27 -2.55 -13.56 6.89
CA ALA A 27 -3.40 -14.43 7.70
C ALA A 27 -4.88 -14.44 7.25
N LEU A 28 -5.37 -13.33 6.68
CA LEU A 28 -6.79 -13.12 6.40
C LEU A 28 -7.17 -13.32 4.93
N ILE A 29 -6.23 -13.10 4.01
CA ILE A 29 -6.45 -13.35 2.58
C ILE A 29 -6.66 -14.86 2.38
N SER A 30 -7.59 -15.18 1.50
CA SER A 30 -8.02 -16.56 1.24
C SER A 30 -6.84 -17.52 1.02
N PRO A 31 -6.86 -18.72 1.67
CA PRO A 31 -5.90 -19.77 1.39
C PRO A 31 -5.83 -20.18 -0.09
N ALA A 32 -6.89 -19.94 -0.87
CA ALA A 32 -6.91 -20.18 -2.32
C ALA A 32 -5.90 -19.32 -3.07
N ALA A 33 -5.51 -18.18 -2.54
CA ALA A 33 -4.48 -17.31 -3.10
C ALA A 33 -3.08 -17.94 -3.09
N GLY A 34 -2.86 -18.97 -2.27
CA GLY A 34 -1.58 -19.65 -2.13
C GLY A 34 -0.54 -18.77 -1.42
N ASP A 35 0.66 -18.66 -1.99
CA ASP A 35 1.73 -17.83 -1.46
C ASP A 35 1.42 -16.34 -1.76
N VAL A 36 0.91 -15.64 -0.76
CA VAL A 36 0.57 -14.21 -0.83
C VAL A 36 1.75 -13.38 -0.33
N ARG A 37 2.07 -12.33 -1.06
CA ARG A 37 3.01 -11.31 -0.63
C ARG A 37 2.28 -9.99 -0.46
N ALA A 38 2.45 -9.36 0.70
CA ALA A 38 1.93 -8.03 0.99
C ALA A 38 3.07 -7.04 1.24
N ASN A 39 2.89 -5.81 0.76
CA ASN A 39 3.82 -4.72 0.98
C ASN A 39 3.04 -3.46 1.34
N VAL A 40 3.58 -2.67 2.26
CA VAL A 40 3.13 -1.32 2.58
C VAL A 40 4.15 -0.34 2.00
N PHE A 41 3.70 0.53 1.11
CA PHE A 41 4.49 1.61 0.54
C PHE A 41 4.00 2.95 1.09
N GLY A 42 4.93 3.79 1.53
CA GLY A 42 4.67 5.18 1.87
C GLY A 42 5.14 6.10 0.74
N LEU A 43 4.43 7.22 0.53
CA LEU A 43 4.90 8.29 -0.33
C LEU A 43 6.18 8.89 0.20
N THR A 44 7.10 9.26 -0.69
CA THR A 44 8.26 10.08 -0.35
C THR A 44 7.82 11.45 0.17
N GLN A 45 8.70 12.15 0.88
CA GLN A 45 8.41 13.48 1.38
C GLN A 45 8.07 14.48 0.26
N THR A 46 8.69 14.32 -0.90
CA THR A 46 8.41 15.10 -2.12
C THR A 46 7.17 14.62 -2.87
N ARG A 47 6.56 13.51 -2.44
CA ARG A 47 5.35 12.88 -3.02
C ARG A 47 5.48 12.47 -4.50
N ASP A 48 6.69 12.32 -4.99
CA ASP A 48 7.04 11.96 -6.37
C ASP A 48 7.54 10.52 -6.52
N GLY A 49 7.52 9.76 -5.43
CA GLY A 49 7.92 8.37 -5.37
C GLY A 49 7.29 7.62 -4.19
N LEU A 50 7.58 6.32 -4.12
CA LEU A 50 7.11 5.45 -3.04
C LEU A 50 8.27 4.61 -2.51
N VAL A 51 8.34 4.46 -1.20
CA VAL A 51 9.31 3.59 -0.53
C VAL A 51 8.59 2.48 0.22
N CYS A 52 9.13 1.27 0.15
CA CYS A 52 8.58 0.15 0.90
C CYS A 52 8.89 0.31 2.39
N VAL A 53 7.86 0.62 3.16
CA VAL A 53 7.94 0.71 4.62
C VAL A 53 8.10 -0.69 5.22
N GLU A 54 7.24 -1.64 4.79
CA GLU A 54 7.29 -3.01 5.27
C GLU A 54 6.84 -4.01 4.21
N SER A 55 7.31 -5.25 4.33
CA SER A 55 6.99 -6.35 3.43
C SER A 55 6.83 -7.65 4.21
N SER A 56 5.92 -8.52 3.78
CA SER A 56 5.79 -9.88 4.32
C SER A 56 6.99 -10.76 3.99
N ARG A 57 7.89 -10.32 3.12
CA ARG A 57 9.14 -11.02 2.76
C ARG A 57 10.37 -10.30 3.29
N LYS A 58 11.44 -11.09 3.57
CA LYS A 58 12.71 -10.55 4.06
C LYS A 58 13.32 -9.48 3.14
N LYS A 59 13.19 -9.69 1.81
CA LYS A 59 13.67 -8.73 0.83
C LYS A 59 12.52 -7.80 0.45
N LYS A 60 12.61 -6.54 0.88
CA LYS A 60 11.69 -5.50 0.47
C LYS A 60 11.80 -5.26 -1.04
N PRO A 61 10.70 -4.96 -1.72
CA PRO A 61 10.72 -4.54 -3.12
C PRO A 61 11.51 -3.23 -3.28
N SER A 62 11.99 -2.98 -4.49
CA SER A 62 12.64 -1.72 -4.84
C SER A 62 11.68 -0.55 -4.67
N PRO A 63 12.17 0.65 -4.31
CA PRO A 63 11.34 1.85 -4.29
C PRO A 63 10.88 2.20 -5.71
N PHE A 64 9.77 2.90 -5.79
CA PHE A 64 9.31 3.57 -7.00
C PHE A 64 9.99 4.93 -7.08
N LEU A 65 10.95 5.08 -7.99
CA LEU A 65 11.76 6.29 -8.09
C LEU A 65 11.09 7.35 -8.98
N ALA A 66 11.27 8.61 -8.61
CA ALA A 66 10.74 9.73 -9.37
C ALA A 66 11.13 9.67 -10.86
N GLY A 67 10.15 9.90 -11.74
CA GLY A 67 10.34 9.92 -13.19
C GLY A 67 10.25 8.55 -13.88
N GLU A 68 10.23 7.45 -13.16
CA GLU A 68 10.02 6.12 -13.73
C GLU A 68 8.55 5.91 -14.17
N ALA A 69 8.34 5.05 -15.17
CA ALA A 69 6.99 4.79 -15.71
C ALA A 69 6.09 4.11 -14.67
N GLU A 70 6.63 3.15 -13.92
CA GLU A 70 5.92 2.44 -12.87
C GLU A 70 5.50 3.40 -11.74
N THR A 71 6.37 4.34 -11.39
CA THR A 71 6.07 5.36 -10.38
C THR A 71 4.93 6.26 -10.81
N ARG A 72 4.97 6.73 -12.06
CA ARG A 72 3.93 7.59 -12.62
C ARG A 72 2.57 6.88 -12.62
N GLU A 73 2.51 5.63 -13.07
CA GLU A 73 1.29 4.84 -13.07
C GLU A 73 0.75 4.61 -11.65
N ALA A 74 1.63 4.32 -10.68
CA ALA A 74 1.23 4.17 -9.28
C ALA A 74 0.69 5.49 -8.70
N LEU A 75 1.31 6.64 -8.99
CA LEU A 75 0.85 7.94 -8.53
C LEU A 75 -0.46 8.37 -9.21
N GLU A 76 -0.66 8.06 -10.49
CA GLU A 76 -1.92 8.25 -11.21
C GLU A 76 -3.05 7.46 -10.54
N PHE A 77 -2.82 6.18 -10.23
CA PHE A 77 -3.78 5.37 -9.46
C PHE A 77 -4.10 6.02 -8.11
N LEU A 78 -3.10 6.42 -7.34
CA LEU A 78 -3.29 7.04 -6.03
C LEU A 78 -4.06 8.37 -6.08
N SER A 79 -3.98 9.08 -7.19
CA SER A 79 -4.68 10.36 -7.40
C SER A 79 -6.04 10.21 -8.11
N SER A 80 -6.37 9.03 -8.61
CA SER A 80 -7.60 8.79 -9.39
C SER A 80 -8.87 8.79 -8.55
N GLY A 81 -8.74 8.55 -7.24
CA GLY A 81 -9.87 8.31 -6.35
C GLY A 81 -10.42 6.87 -6.41
N GLU A 82 -9.82 6.01 -7.22
CA GLU A 82 -10.16 4.58 -7.21
C GLU A 82 -9.73 3.95 -5.88
N ARG A 83 -10.62 3.12 -5.32
CA ARG A 83 -10.38 2.46 -4.03
C ARG A 83 -9.49 1.24 -4.13
N ILE A 84 -9.48 0.61 -5.31
CA ILE A 84 -8.73 -0.62 -5.54
C ILE A 84 -8.41 -0.76 -7.02
N VAL A 85 -7.24 -1.27 -7.32
CA VAL A 85 -6.91 -1.82 -8.63
C VAL A 85 -6.62 -3.31 -8.47
N LEU A 86 -7.23 -4.13 -9.33
CA LEU A 86 -7.15 -5.57 -9.27
C LEU A 86 -6.86 -6.16 -10.65
N TYR A 87 -5.83 -6.98 -10.72
CA TYR A 87 -5.46 -7.77 -11.90
C TYR A 87 -5.57 -9.26 -11.56
N HIS A 88 -6.62 -9.91 -12.02
CA HIS A 88 -6.89 -11.32 -11.77
C HIS A 88 -5.89 -12.26 -12.44
N ASP A 89 -5.37 -11.86 -13.62
CA ASP A 89 -4.40 -12.62 -14.39
C ASP A 89 -3.44 -11.66 -15.10
N LEU A 90 -2.24 -11.52 -14.55
CA LEU A 90 -1.20 -10.62 -15.06
C LEU A 90 -0.68 -11.01 -16.45
N SER A 91 -0.97 -12.22 -16.94
CA SER A 91 -0.65 -12.61 -18.32
C SER A 91 -1.62 -11.99 -19.33
N LYS A 92 -2.85 -11.70 -18.92
CA LYS A 92 -3.91 -11.12 -19.74
C LYS A 92 -4.03 -9.62 -19.59
N SER A 93 -3.97 -9.14 -18.35
CA SER A 93 -4.07 -7.72 -18.02
C SER A 93 -3.10 -7.37 -16.89
N ARG A 94 -2.38 -6.28 -17.02
CA ARG A 94 -1.36 -5.82 -16.05
C ARG A 94 -1.21 -4.32 -16.14
N PRO A 95 -0.55 -3.68 -15.15
CA PRO A 95 -0.16 -2.29 -15.25
C PRO A 95 0.59 -2.00 -16.56
N ALA A 96 0.31 -0.88 -17.19
CA ALA A 96 0.85 -0.57 -18.53
C ALA A 96 2.37 -0.43 -18.50
N SER A 97 2.93 0.07 -17.41
CA SER A 97 4.37 0.20 -17.17
C SER A 97 5.09 -1.14 -16.99
N TRP A 98 4.38 -2.21 -16.63
CA TRP A 98 4.99 -3.51 -16.40
C TRP A 98 5.30 -4.21 -17.73
N GLY A 99 6.57 -4.23 -18.09
CA GLY A 99 7.04 -4.94 -19.28
C GLY A 99 6.83 -6.45 -19.20
N ARG A 100 6.86 -7.13 -20.37
CA ARG A 100 6.71 -8.60 -20.46
C ARG A 100 7.78 -9.38 -19.67
N GLN A 101 8.91 -8.74 -19.35
CA GLN A 101 10.04 -9.39 -18.67
C GLN A 101 9.94 -9.40 -17.15
N ASN A 102 9.02 -8.64 -16.56
CA ASN A 102 8.79 -8.63 -15.10
C ASN A 102 7.92 -9.81 -14.65
N GLN A 103 8.26 -11.02 -15.09
CA GLN A 103 7.63 -12.24 -14.56
C GLN A 103 8.24 -12.58 -13.20
N THR A 104 7.75 -11.94 -12.19
CA THR A 104 8.22 -12.01 -10.81
C THR A 104 7.70 -13.22 -10.03
N GLY A 105 7.12 -14.22 -10.72
CA GLY A 105 6.60 -15.44 -10.09
C GLY A 105 5.19 -15.31 -9.49
N TYR A 106 4.61 -14.10 -9.40
CA TYR A 106 3.19 -13.91 -9.07
C TYR A 106 2.35 -13.74 -10.33
N LYS A 107 1.07 -14.09 -10.23
CA LYS A 107 0.14 -14.18 -11.36
C LYS A 107 -1.10 -13.33 -11.22
N SER A 108 -1.41 -12.88 -10.01
CA SER A 108 -2.44 -11.90 -9.74
C SER A 108 -1.91 -10.81 -8.81
N PHE A 109 -2.52 -9.63 -8.87
CA PHE A 109 -2.06 -8.44 -8.15
C PHE A 109 -3.24 -7.56 -7.76
N MET A 110 -3.17 -6.97 -6.57
CA MET A 110 -4.13 -6.01 -6.06
C MET A 110 -3.38 -4.87 -5.38
N SER A 111 -3.88 -3.64 -5.51
CA SER A 111 -3.37 -2.49 -4.77
C SER A 111 -4.52 -1.63 -4.23
N VAL A 112 -4.34 -1.12 -3.02
CA VAL A 112 -5.32 -0.30 -2.30
C VAL A 112 -4.61 0.95 -1.78
N PRO A 113 -5.16 2.17 -1.98
CA PRO A 113 -4.58 3.38 -1.43
C PRO A 113 -4.64 3.40 0.11
N ILE A 114 -3.60 3.92 0.72
CA ILE A 114 -3.58 4.28 2.14
C ILE A 114 -3.99 5.76 2.20
N ALA A 115 -5.26 6.04 2.53
CA ALA A 115 -5.80 7.39 2.52
C ALA A 115 -6.71 7.62 3.73
N ALA A 116 -6.61 8.79 4.33
CA ALA A 116 -7.46 9.21 5.45
C ALA A 116 -8.03 10.60 5.18
N PRO A 117 -9.13 11.00 5.86
CA PRO A 117 -9.65 12.34 5.75
C PRO A 117 -8.56 13.39 6.01
N ASP A 118 -8.43 14.36 5.11
CA ASP A 118 -7.49 15.45 5.26
C ASP A 118 -8.02 16.44 6.31
N PRO A 119 -7.33 16.61 7.45
CA PRO A 119 -7.79 17.50 8.51
C PRO A 119 -7.79 18.98 8.08
N ASP A 120 -7.02 19.31 7.04
CA ASP A 120 -6.91 20.68 6.52
C ASP A 120 -7.93 20.95 5.39
N SER A 121 -8.64 19.92 4.91
CA SER A 121 -9.71 20.07 3.92
C SER A 121 -11.07 20.27 4.57
N HIS A 122 -11.80 21.31 4.11
CA HIS A 122 -13.17 21.56 4.54
C HIS A 122 -14.22 20.69 3.80
N ASP A 123 -13.84 20.09 2.68
CA ASP A 123 -14.74 19.36 1.78
C ASP A 123 -14.67 17.83 1.96
N GLY A 124 -13.95 17.37 2.99
CA GLY A 124 -13.81 15.94 3.29
C GLY A 124 -12.93 15.19 2.28
N GLU A 125 -12.04 15.89 1.60
CA GLU A 125 -11.04 15.28 0.73
C GLU A 125 -10.16 14.29 1.49
N LEU A 126 -9.67 13.29 0.77
CA LEU A 126 -8.75 12.31 1.32
C LEU A 126 -7.30 12.72 1.04
N LYS A 127 -6.48 12.70 2.08
CA LYS A 127 -5.03 12.78 1.98
C LYS A 127 -4.48 11.37 1.81
N VAL A 128 -3.77 11.15 0.71
CA VAL A 128 -3.15 9.85 0.40
C VAL A 128 -1.75 9.82 1.02
N TYR A 129 -1.42 8.73 1.68
CA TYR A 129 -0.11 8.49 2.33
C TYR A 129 0.72 7.43 1.62
N GLY A 130 0.10 6.60 0.79
CA GLY A 130 0.78 5.52 0.11
C GLY A 130 -0.18 4.45 -0.42
N MET A 131 0.28 3.21 -0.50
CA MET A 131 -0.55 2.07 -0.89
C MET A 131 -0.14 0.78 -0.18
N VAL A 132 -1.12 -0.10 -0.04
CA VAL A 132 -0.90 -1.53 0.22
C VAL A 132 -0.90 -2.24 -1.13
N SER A 133 0.10 -3.06 -1.42
CA SER A 133 0.10 -3.94 -2.59
C SER A 133 0.13 -5.40 -2.16
N ILE A 134 -0.65 -6.23 -2.84
CA ILE A 134 -0.81 -7.65 -2.56
C ILE A 134 -0.66 -8.42 -3.86
N ASP A 135 0.21 -9.41 -3.89
CA ASP A 135 0.36 -10.29 -5.02
C ASP A 135 0.27 -11.76 -4.62
N ALA A 136 -0.18 -12.60 -5.53
CA ALA A 136 -0.35 -14.03 -5.30
C ALA A 136 0.22 -14.86 -6.46
N ALA A 137 0.68 -16.08 -6.12
CA ALA A 137 1.31 -17.00 -7.06
C ALA A 137 0.33 -17.68 -8.04
N ALA A 138 -0.98 -17.56 -7.80
CA ALA A 138 -2.02 -18.13 -8.65
C ALA A 138 -2.87 -17.03 -9.32
N VAL A 139 -3.57 -17.38 -10.39
CA VAL A 139 -4.49 -16.50 -11.11
C VAL A 139 -5.88 -16.55 -10.49
N ASP A 140 -6.63 -15.44 -10.59
CA ASP A 140 -8.05 -15.35 -10.25
C ASP A 140 -8.39 -15.85 -8.83
N VAL A 141 -7.54 -15.49 -7.87
CA VAL A 141 -7.64 -16.02 -6.48
C VAL A 141 -8.19 -15.02 -5.49
N PHE A 142 -8.22 -13.74 -5.82
CA PHE A 142 -8.76 -12.71 -4.94
C PHE A 142 -10.29 -12.65 -5.09
N SER A 143 -10.97 -12.83 -3.98
CA SER A 143 -12.42 -12.68 -3.87
C SER A 143 -12.78 -11.27 -3.39
N THR A 144 -14.05 -10.91 -3.50
CA THR A 144 -14.57 -9.64 -2.94
C THR A 144 -14.31 -9.53 -1.43
N ASN A 145 -14.28 -10.65 -0.70
CA ASN A 145 -13.92 -10.63 0.72
C ASN A 145 -12.44 -10.25 0.91
N ASP A 146 -11.55 -10.72 0.04
CA ASP A 146 -10.13 -10.37 0.09
C ASP A 146 -9.91 -8.88 -0.24
N GLU A 147 -10.70 -8.33 -1.17
CA GLU A 147 -10.72 -6.89 -1.46
C GLU A 147 -11.11 -6.08 -0.22
N HIS A 148 -12.20 -6.46 0.46
CA HIS A 148 -12.63 -5.79 1.69
C HIS A 148 -11.61 -5.90 2.83
N VAL A 149 -10.93 -7.04 2.96
CA VAL A 149 -9.83 -7.22 3.92
C VAL A 149 -8.69 -6.26 3.61
N ALA A 150 -8.30 -6.14 2.34
CA ALA A 150 -7.24 -5.25 1.92
C ALA A 150 -7.60 -3.77 2.17
N GLU A 151 -8.83 -3.36 1.85
CA GLU A 151 -9.34 -2.01 2.14
C GLU A 151 -9.33 -1.73 3.66
N LEU A 152 -9.86 -2.64 4.48
CA LEU A 152 -9.87 -2.47 5.93
C LEU A 152 -8.47 -2.32 6.52
N VAL A 153 -7.52 -3.12 6.05
CA VAL A 153 -6.12 -3.03 6.50
C VAL A 153 -5.50 -1.71 6.04
N ALA A 154 -5.76 -1.27 4.81
CA ALA A 154 -5.28 0.02 4.31
C ALA A 154 -5.84 1.20 5.15
N ASP A 155 -7.11 1.18 5.53
CA ASP A 155 -7.75 2.19 6.38
C ASP A 155 -7.12 2.25 7.79
N LEU A 156 -6.79 1.07 8.36
CA LEU A 156 -6.09 1.00 9.65
C LEU A 156 -4.67 1.59 9.57
N VAL A 157 -3.94 1.27 8.49
CA VAL A 157 -2.62 1.85 8.23
C VAL A 157 -2.72 3.36 8.01
N ALA A 158 -3.72 3.82 7.25
CA ALA A 158 -3.97 5.23 6.99
C ALA A 158 -4.19 6.04 8.28
N THR A 159 -4.91 5.47 9.24
CA THR A 159 -5.10 6.08 10.55
C THR A 159 -3.77 6.34 11.28
N ALA A 160 -2.82 5.39 11.22
CA ALA A 160 -1.51 5.54 11.83
C ALA A 160 -0.67 6.62 11.14
N PHE A 161 -0.68 6.66 9.79
CA PHE A 161 0.02 7.69 9.01
C PHE A 161 -0.58 9.09 9.25
N ALA A 162 -1.90 9.20 9.33
CA ALA A 162 -2.57 10.48 9.61
C ALA A 162 -2.22 11.01 11.01
N ILE A 163 -2.12 10.14 12.02
CA ILE A 163 -1.71 10.52 13.37
C ILE A 163 -0.25 11.00 13.37
N ASP A 164 0.64 10.32 12.66
CA ASP A 164 2.04 10.73 12.54
C ASP A 164 2.17 12.10 11.87
N ASP A 165 1.49 12.29 10.76
CA ASP A 165 1.46 13.54 9.99
C ASP A 165 0.96 14.72 10.86
N ALA A 166 -0.19 14.57 11.50
CA ALA A 166 -0.75 15.59 12.41
C ALA A 166 0.18 15.91 13.59
N THR A 167 0.97 14.93 14.03
CA THR A 167 1.93 15.08 15.11
C THR A 167 3.17 15.84 14.68
N ALA A 168 3.65 15.58 13.45
CA ALA A 168 4.81 16.26 12.87
C ALA A 168 4.55 17.76 12.64
N HIS A 169 3.32 18.14 12.31
CA HIS A 169 2.95 19.56 12.08
C HIS A 169 2.79 20.36 13.39
N ASN A 170 2.67 19.72 14.53
CA ASN A 170 2.49 20.36 15.82
C ASN A 170 3.76 20.38 16.70
N ALA A 171 4.89 19.90 16.19
CA ALA A 171 6.18 19.84 16.90
C ALA A 171 7.14 20.92 16.40
#